data_a0985f5e87257cbd6fa77a0bb19188cf
#
_entry.id   a0985f5e87257cbd6fa77a0bb19188cf
#
_cell.length_a   1.000
_cell.length_b   1.000
_cell.length_c   1.000
_cell.angle_alpha   90.00
_cell.angle_beta   90.00
_cell.angle_gamma   90.00
#
_symmetry.space_group_name_H-M   'P 1'
#
loop_
_entity.id
_entity.type
_entity.pdbx_description
1 polymer ?
#
loop_
_entity_poly.entity_id
_entity_poly.type
_entity_poly.pdbx_seq_one_letter_code
_entity_poly.pdbx_strand_id
1 'polypeptide(L)'
;MVGRHVDERTQTTPAEVDAKAFWNEQARKYGNDAQAVNFDPIDNEFAPRIIERLVPDGIAVCDVGCGNGRTTLDLASSRPNGSFVGCDFSENMIASAEEARGEARIGNVNFRVFDATTPSLPQDMRGQFDLVLTKRLLINVKGQAKRRVLENIHRMLKVGATYILIECFDAPLERINDIRNVIGLDRIRVRPFNEYLNDEIFKEIIDGLFEEIERIDYSSLYYFISRIFNAGLSEGEPAYDAPINLLAARLVKAGVNPIQGYSPEVAYALRRK
;
A
#
# COMPACT_ATOMS: atom_id res chain seq x y z
N MET A 1 46.14 15.22 25.54
CA MET A 1 45.58 13.83 25.46
C MET A 1 44.32 13.82 26.27
N VAL A 2 43.19 13.94 25.62
CA VAL A 2 41.86 13.83 26.29
C VAL A 2 41.19 12.62 25.69
N GLY A 3 41.11 11.54 26.47
CA GLY A 3 40.49 10.30 26.06
C GLY A 3 38.98 10.49 25.84
N ARG A 4 38.48 10.17 24.66
CA ARG A 4 37.06 10.02 24.42
C ARG A 4 36.62 8.66 24.93
N HIS A 5 35.82 8.65 25.99
CA HIS A 5 35.00 7.49 26.35
C HIS A 5 34.03 7.17 25.22
N VAL A 6 34.23 6.03 24.60
CA VAL A 6 33.24 5.42 23.71
C VAL A 6 32.20 4.75 24.62
N ASP A 7 31.00 5.33 24.67
CA ASP A 7 29.87 4.77 25.37
C ASP A 7 29.34 3.55 24.57
N GLU A 8 29.71 2.35 25.00
CA GLU A 8 29.15 1.09 24.51
C GLU A 8 27.69 0.96 24.94
N ARG A 9 26.79 1.66 24.26
CA ARG A 9 25.37 1.35 24.36
C ARG A 9 25.14 0.04 23.62
N THR A 10 24.87 -0.99 24.40
CA THR A 10 24.34 -2.29 24.02
C THR A 10 23.40 -2.16 22.83
N GLN A 11 23.81 -2.69 21.66
CA GLN A 11 22.95 -2.95 20.53
C GLN A 11 21.98 -4.07 20.95
N THR A 12 20.86 -3.68 21.55
CA THR A 12 19.70 -4.55 21.62
C THR A 12 19.23 -4.74 20.18
N THR A 13 19.34 -5.95 19.65
CA THR A 13 18.63 -6.38 18.45
C THR A 13 17.18 -5.92 18.58
N PRO A 14 16.62 -5.18 17.58
CA PRO A 14 15.22 -4.79 17.66
C PRO A 14 14.39 -6.06 17.80
N ALA A 15 13.58 -6.16 18.88
CA ALA A 15 12.58 -7.21 18.98
C ALA A 15 11.80 -7.24 17.66
N GLU A 16 11.54 -8.44 17.11
CA GLU A 16 10.67 -8.59 15.93
C GLU A 16 9.36 -7.88 16.23
N VAL A 17 9.13 -6.76 15.56
CA VAL A 17 7.88 -6.01 15.71
C VAL A 17 6.81 -6.86 15.05
N ASP A 18 5.89 -7.39 15.84
CA ASP A 18 4.72 -8.10 15.35
C ASP A 18 3.85 -7.13 14.54
N ALA A 19 3.72 -7.38 13.24
CA ALA A 19 2.94 -6.54 12.34
C ALA A 19 1.48 -6.42 12.79
N LYS A 20 0.87 -7.50 13.32
CA LYS A 20 -0.50 -7.48 13.83
C LYS A 20 -0.63 -6.59 15.06
N ALA A 21 0.29 -6.67 16.00
CA ALA A 21 0.31 -5.81 17.18
C ALA A 21 0.47 -4.34 16.79
N PHE A 22 1.36 -4.05 15.82
CA PHE A 22 1.54 -2.70 15.30
C PHE A 22 0.25 -2.14 14.69
N TRP A 23 -0.40 -2.87 13.79
CA TRP A 23 -1.61 -2.40 13.12
C TRP A 23 -2.81 -2.29 14.06
N ASN A 24 -2.93 -3.18 15.03
CA ASN A 24 -3.93 -3.05 16.10
C ASN A 24 -3.72 -1.76 16.91
N GLU A 25 -2.48 -1.39 17.20
CA GLU A 25 -2.17 -0.15 17.91
C GLU A 25 -2.43 1.09 17.04
N GLN A 26 -2.10 1.05 15.74
CA GLN A 26 -2.45 2.13 14.80
C GLN A 26 -3.96 2.37 14.73
N ALA A 27 -4.75 1.31 14.68
CA ALA A 27 -6.21 1.41 14.69
C ALA A 27 -6.72 2.07 15.99
N ARG A 28 -6.18 1.68 17.17
CA ARG A 28 -6.56 2.32 18.45
C ARG A 28 -6.19 3.79 18.52
N LYS A 29 -5.03 4.17 17.96
CA LYS A 29 -4.52 5.54 18.03
C LYS A 29 -5.20 6.49 17.07
N TYR A 30 -5.47 6.05 15.86
CA TYR A 30 -5.90 6.91 14.76
C TYR A 30 -7.33 6.59 14.25
N GLY A 31 -7.92 5.46 14.64
CA GLY A 31 -9.28 5.07 14.19
C GLY A 31 -9.42 5.16 12.67
N ASN A 32 -10.34 6.00 12.20
CA ASN A 32 -10.64 6.20 10.78
C ASN A 32 -9.75 7.25 10.09
N ASP A 33 -8.76 7.84 10.79
CA ASP A 33 -7.85 8.81 10.19
C ASP A 33 -6.93 8.14 9.14
N ALA A 34 -6.62 8.87 8.07
CA ALA A 34 -5.68 8.42 7.03
C ALA A 34 -4.26 8.17 7.57
N GLN A 35 -3.88 8.85 8.67
CA GLN A 35 -2.58 8.66 9.33
C GLN A 35 -2.41 7.26 9.93
N ALA A 36 -3.50 6.52 10.15
CA ALA A 36 -3.43 5.13 10.59
C ALA A 36 -2.57 4.27 9.63
N VAL A 37 -2.52 4.60 8.34
CA VAL A 37 -1.88 3.79 7.29
C VAL A 37 -0.71 4.46 6.58
N ASN A 38 -0.68 5.80 6.43
CA ASN A 38 0.42 6.54 5.79
C ASN A 38 0.54 7.97 6.33
N PHE A 39 1.78 8.40 6.61
CA PHE A 39 2.08 9.72 7.17
C PHE A 39 2.20 10.83 6.13
N ASP A 40 2.43 10.51 4.85
CA ASP A 40 2.49 11.51 3.78
C ASP A 40 1.06 11.80 3.27
N PRO A 41 0.46 12.95 3.65
CA PRO A 41 -0.93 13.25 3.31
C PRO A 41 -1.13 13.49 1.82
N ILE A 42 -0.07 13.93 1.11
CA ILE A 42 -0.13 14.22 -0.34
C ILE A 42 -0.03 12.93 -1.13
N ASP A 43 0.91 12.05 -0.77
CA ASP A 43 1.07 10.74 -1.41
C ASP A 43 -0.21 9.89 -1.28
N ASN A 44 -0.91 10.02 -0.14
CA ASN A 44 -2.19 9.35 0.10
C ASN A 44 -3.30 9.71 -0.90
N GLU A 45 -3.16 10.80 -1.66
CA GLU A 45 -4.17 11.23 -2.63
C GLU A 45 -4.01 10.60 -4.03
N PHE A 46 -2.88 9.95 -4.33
CA PHE A 46 -2.61 9.45 -5.69
C PHE A 46 -3.22 8.07 -5.91
N ALA A 47 -2.98 7.12 -5.01
CA ALA A 47 -3.50 5.75 -5.15
C ALA A 47 -5.03 5.68 -5.30
N PRO A 48 -5.85 6.45 -4.55
CA PRO A 48 -7.30 6.47 -4.75
C PRO A 48 -7.73 6.82 -6.17
N ARG A 49 -7.04 7.74 -6.85
CA ARG A 49 -7.34 8.13 -8.24
C ARG A 49 -7.08 7.00 -9.23
N ILE A 50 -6.02 6.22 -8.99
CA ILE A 50 -5.72 5.03 -9.81
C ILE A 50 -6.78 3.96 -9.59
N ILE A 51 -7.15 3.71 -8.32
CA ILE A 51 -8.20 2.75 -7.95
C ILE A 51 -9.53 3.16 -8.57
N GLU A 52 -9.91 4.43 -8.47
CA GLU A 52 -11.15 4.96 -9.02
C GLU A 52 -11.23 4.77 -10.55
N ARG A 53 -10.12 4.96 -11.26
CA ARG A 53 -10.02 4.73 -12.71
C ARG A 53 -10.19 3.25 -13.08
N LEU A 54 -9.66 2.35 -12.26
CA LEU A 54 -9.56 0.92 -12.58
C LEU A 54 -10.75 0.09 -12.07
N VAL A 55 -11.53 0.58 -11.11
CA VAL A 55 -12.67 -0.14 -10.53
C VAL A 55 -13.97 0.33 -11.18
N PRO A 56 -14.64 -0.49 -12.02
CA PRO A 56 -15.95 -0.13 -12.59
C PRO A 56 -17.08 -0.24 -11.55
N ASP A 57 -18.23 0.35 -11.85
CA ASP A 57 -19.47 0.14 -11.08
C ASP A 57 -20.16 -1.18 -11.45
N GLY A 58 -21.02 -1.70 -10.59
CA GLY A 58 -21.87 -2.86 -10.85
C GLY A 58 -21.17 -4.22 -10.73
N ILE A 59 -19.99 -4.29 -10.11
CA ILE A 59 -19.21 -5.53 -9.95
C ILE A 59 -19.03 -5.91 -8.47
N ALA A 60 -18.67 -7.18 -8.25
CA ALA A 60 -18.28 -7.70 -6.93
C ALA A 60 -16.79 -7.48 -6.68
N VAL A 61 -16.46 -6.69 -5.66
CA VAL A 61 -15.08 -6.31 -5.31
C VAL A 61 -14.70 -6.83 -3.94
N CYS A 62 -13.48 -7.36 -3.78
CA CYS A 62 -12.87 -7.63 -2.49
C CYS A 62 -11.61 -6.79 -2.30
N ASP A 63 -11.57 -5.99 -1.22
CA ASP A 63 -10.39 -5.25 -0.77
C ASP A 63 -9.69 -6.05 0.33
N VAL A 64 -8.55 -6.67 0.00
CA VAL A 64 -7.79 -7.54 0.91
C VAL A 64 -6.66 -6.74 1.56
N GLY A 65 -6.65 -6.69 2.89
CA GLY A 65 -5.83 -5.76 3.66
C GLY A 65 -6.43 -4.35 3.66
N CYS A 66 -7.77 -4.27 3.81
CA CYS A 66 -8.52 -3.00 3.71
C CYS A 66 -8.22 -2.00 4.83
N GLY A 67 -7.51 -2.43 5.91
CA GLY A 67 -7.26 -1.61 7.08
C GLY A 67 -8.55 -1.11 7.71
N ASN A 68 -8.62 0.18 8.03
CA ASN A 68 -9.81 0.84 8.58
C ASN A 68 -10.95 1.06 7.56
N GLY A 69 -10.89 0.42 6.40
CA GLY A 69 -11.95 0.39 5.41
C GLY A 69 -12.13 1.64 4.55
N ARG A 70 -11.32 2.68 4.71
CA ARG A 70 -11.51 3.98 4.04
C ARG A 70 -11.61 3.84 2.51
N THR A 71 -10.65 3.17 1.87
CA THR A 71 -10.67 2.95 0.42
C THR A 71 -11.91 2.18 -0.02
N THR A 72 -12.27 1.13 0.72
CA THR A 72 -13.45 0.29 0.44
C THR A 72 -14.76 1.08 0.56
N LEU A 73 -14.88 1.94 1.60
CA LEU A 73 -16.04 2.81 1.82
C LEU A 73 -16.18 3.87 0.73
N ASP A 74 -15.07 4.52 0.33
CA ASP A 74 -15.06 5.51 -0.76
C ASP A 74 -15.54 4.85 -2.07
N LEU A 75 -15.04 3.64 -2.38
CA LEU A 75 -15.50 2.88 -3.54
C LEU A 75 -16.97 2.49 -3.46
N ALA A 76 -17.42 1.96 -2.34
CA ALA A 76 -18.81 1.54 -2.16
C ALA A 76 -19.78 2.72 -2.26
N SER A 77 -19.41 3.89 -1.73
CA SER A 77 -20.19 5.12 -1.83
C SER A 77 -20.31 5.64 -3.25
N SER A 78 -19.21 5.62 -4.02
CA SER A 78 -19.16 6.13 -5.40
C SER A 78 -19.71 5.13 -6.43
N ARG A 79 -19.95 3.86 -6.05
CA ARG A 79 -20.41 2.76 -6.92
C ARG A 79 -21.59 2.01 -6.30
N PRO A 80 -22.77 2.63 -6.32
CA PRO A 80 -23.94 2.11 -5.60
C PRO A 80 -24.49 0.79 -6.16
N ASN A 81 -24.18 0.44 -7.41
CA ASN A 81 -24.59 -0.83 -8.04
C ASN A 81 -23.61 -1.97 -7.79
N GLY A 82 -22.40 -1.69 -7.25
CA GLY A 82 -21.41 -2.70 -6.89
C GLY A 82 -21.68 -3.33 -5.53
N SER A 83 -21.03 -4.46 -5.28
CA SER A 83 -20.98 -5.10 -3.96
C SER A 83 -19.55 -5.22 -3.49
N PHE A 84 -19.31 -4.84 -2.22
CA PHE A 84 -17.96 -4.72 -1.68
C PHE A 84 -17.76 -5.58 -0.44
N VAL A 85 -16.60 -6.21 -0.35
CA VAL A 85 -16.12 -6.91 0.85
C VAL A 85 -14.75 -6.36 1.19
N GLY A 86 -14.61 -5.74 2.36
CA GLY A 86 -13.31 -5.39 2.93
C GLY A 86 -12.86 -6.46 3.91
N CYS A 87 -11.61 -6.90 3.83
CA CYS A 87 -11.08 -7.83 4.81
C CYS A 87 -9.67 -7.46 5.26
N ASP A 88 -9.41 -7.64 6.55
CA ASP A 88 -8.12 -7.39 7.19
C ASP A 88 -7.90 -8.41 8.31
N PHE A 89 -6.63 -8.68 8.64
CA PHE A 89 -6.30 -9.63 9.72
C PHE A 89 -6.43 -9.01 11.12
N SER A 90 -6.50 -7.66 11.21
CA SER A 90 -6.64 -6.89 12.44
C SER A 90 -8.11 -6.71 12.81
N GLU A 91 -8.53 -7.29 13.94
CA GLU A 91 -9.87 -7.13 14.48
C GLU A 91 -10.20 -5.65 14.76
N ASN A 92 -9.19 -4.88 15.22
CA ASN A 92 -9.39 -3.46 15.53
C ASN A 92 -9.59 -2.60 14.26
N MET A 93 -8.87 -2.93 13.16
CA MET A 93 -9.07 -2.29 11.86
C MET A 93 -10.50 -2.56 11.34
N ILE A 94 -10.95 -3.81 11.42
CA ILE A 94 -12.31 -4.19 11.00
C ILE A 94 -13.37 -3.52 11.87
N ALA A 95 -13.16 -3.42 13.19
CA ALA A 95 -14.10 -2.71 14.06
C ALA A 95 -14.23 -1.22 13.66
N SER A 96 -13.12 -0.54 13.39
CA SER A 96 -13.12 0.85 12.90
C SER A 96 -13.81 0.98 11.53
N ALA A 97 -13.60 0.02 10.62
CA ALA A 97 -14.26 0.02 9.32
C ALA A 97 -15.79 -0.14 9.42
N GLU A 98 -16.26 -1.04 10.31
CA GLU A 98 -17.69 -1.24 10.56
C GLU A 98 -18.35 -0.02 11.23
N GLU A 99 -17.66 0.64 12.16
CA GLU A 99 -18.11 1.90 12.76
C GLU A 99 -18.30 2.98 11.68
N ALA A 100 -17.27 3.22 10.85
CA ALA A 100 -17.34 4.19 9.76
C ALA A 100 -18.42 3.86 8.72
N ARG A 101 -18.63 2.57 8.41
CA ARG A 101 -19.74 2.11 7.55
C ARG A 101 -21.09 2.50 8.13
N GLY A 102 -21.27 2.26 9.43
CA GLY A 102 -22.52 2.59 10.14
C GLY A 102 -22.81 4.08 10.15
N GLU A 103 -21.81 4.92 10.44
CA GLU A 103 -21.91 6.38 10.45
C GLU A 103 -22.26 6.93 9.05
N ALA A 104 -21.57 6.43 8.00
CA ALA A 104 -21.80 6.83 6.62
C ALA A 104 -23.06 6.21 5.99
N ARG A 105 -23.71 5.24 6.66
CA ARG A 105 -24.90 4.50 6.20
C ARG A 105 -24.73 3.84 4.84
N ILE A 106 -23.55 3.27 4.58
CA ILE A 106 -23.25 2.59 3.33
C ILE A 106 -23.72 1.14 3.44
N GLY A 107 -24.64 0.72 2.55
CA GLY A 107 -25.31 -0.58 2.61
C GLY A 107 -24.74 -1.68 1.72
N ASN A 108 -23.93 -1.33 0.73
CA ASN A 108 -23.39 -2.26 -0.27
C ASN A 108 -21.96 -2.74 0.04
N VAL A 109 -21.52 -2.64 1.29
CA VAL A 109 -20.22 -3.12 1.77
C VAL A 109 -20.38 -3.91 3.06
N ASN A 110 -19.56 -4.95 3.23
CA ASN A 110 -19.38 -5.71 4.45
C ASN A 110 -17.89 -5.82 4.79
N PHE A 111 -17.56 -5.85 6.09
CA PHE A 111 -16.20 -6.06 6.54
C PHE A 111 -16.06 -7.37 7.32
N ARG A 112 -14.92 -8.03 7.21
CA ARG A 112 -14.64 -9.28 7.93
C ARG A 112 -13.17 -9.43 8.29
N VAL A 113 -12.92 -10.05 9.44
CA VAL A 113 -11.55 -10.45 9.81
C VAL A 113 -11.13 -11.62 8.92
N PHE A 114 -10.00 -11.46 8.23
CA PHE A 114 -9.45 -12.50 7.35
C PHE A 114 -7.94 -12.32 7.19
N ASP A 115 -7.18 -13.39 7.45
CA ASP A 115 -5.75 -13.45 7.18
C ASP A 115 -5.48 -14.01 5.78
N ALA A 116 -4.97 -13.15 4.88
CA ALA A 116 -4.68 -13.53 3.50
C ALA A 116 -3.56 -14.59 3.36
N THR A 117 -2.78 -14.82 4.43
CA THR A 117 -1.74 -15.86 4.46
C THR A 117 -2.27 -17.26 4.81
N THR A 118 -3.58 -17.40 5.06
CA THR A 118 -4.19 -18.67 5.44
C THR A 118 -3.90 -19.79 4.43
N PRO A 119 -3.59 -21.01 4.88
CA PRO A 119 -3.40 -22.14 3.98
C PRO A 119 -4.71 -22.62 3.32
N SER A 120 -5.85 -22.29 3.91
CA SER A 120 -7.17 -22.72 3.44
C SER A 120 -8.08 -21.51 3.23
N LEU A 121 -8.29 -21.11 1.97
CA LEU A 121 -9.23 -20.05 1.61
C LEU A 121 -10.67 -20.53 1.92
N PRO A 122 -11.48 -19.71 2.62
CA PRO A 122 -12.91 -20.00 2.85
C PRO A 122 -13.68 -20.24 1.54
N GLN A 123 -14.63 -21.19 1.59
CA GLN A 123 -15.38 -21.60 0.40
C GLN A 123 -16.20 -20.45 -0.20
N ASP A 124 -16.76 -19.59 0.66
CA ASP A 124 -17.56 -18.42 0.30
C ASP A 124 -16.75 -17.27 -0.33
N MET A 125 -15.42 -17.41 -0.39
CA MET A 125 -14.54 -16.43 -1.06
C MET A 125 -14.00 -16.94 -2.40
N ARG A 126 -14.19 -18.21 -2.73
CA ARG A 126 -13.59 -18.83 -3.95
C ARG A 126 -14.36 -18.48 -5.20
N GLY A 127 -13.70 -17.84 -6.18
CA GLY A 127 -14.29 -17.50 -7.47
C GLY A 127 -15.51 -16.57 -7.38
N GLN A 128 -15.55 -15.72 -6.36
CA GLN A 128 -16.70 -14.84 -6.12
C GLN A 128 -16.54 -13.45 -6.70
N PHE A 129 -15.31 -12.96 -6.87
CA PHE A 129 -15.07 -11.57 -7.14
C PHE A 129 -14.71 -11.31 -8.60
N ASP A 130 -15.29 -10.25 -9.14
CA ASP A 130 -14.95 -9.70 -10.45
C ASP A 130 -13.67 -8.87 -10.39
N LEU A 131 -13.34 -8.38 -9.17
CA LEU A 131 -12.11 -7.65 -8.90
C LEU A 131 -11.65 -7.90 -7.47
N VAL A 132 -10.36 -8.12 -7.30
CA VAL A 132 -9.68 -8.05 -5.99
C VAL A 132 -8.72 -6.88 -6.01
N LEU A 133 -8.72 -6.11 -4.91
CA LEU A 133 -7.81 -5.00 -4.66
C LEU A 133 -6.89 -5.34 -3.49
N THR A 134 -5.61 -4.98 -3.59
CA THR A 134 -4.71 -4.86 -2.44
C THR A 134 -3.92 -3.57 -2.53
N LYS A 135 -3.69 -2.94 -1.37
CA LYS A 135 -2.86 -1.75 -1.27
C LYS A 135 -1.92 -1.86 -0.07
N ARG A 136 -0.61 -1.99 -0.32
CA ARG A 136 0.44 -2.15 0.70
C ARG A 136 0.20 -3.33 1.65
N LEU A 137 -0.36 -4.41 1.13
CA LEU A 137 -0.57 -5.65 1.84
C LEU A 137 0.71 -6.50 1.85
N LEU A 138 1.29 -6.75 0.65
CA LEU A 138 2.41 -7.70 0.51
C LEU A 138 3.68 -7.22 1.19
N ILE A 139 3.90 -5.90 1.34
CA ILE A 139 5.04 -5.38 2.10
C ILE A 139 4.99 -5.75 3.58
N ASN A 140 3.82 -6.08 4.13
CA ASN A 140 3.64 -6.54 5.52
C ASN A 140 3.74 -8.07 5.66
N VAL A 141 3.94 -8.79 4.56
CA VAL A 141 4.06 -10.25 4.51
C VAL A 141 5.49 -10.63 4.18
N LYS A 142 6.11 -11.53 4.94
CA LYS A 142 7.51 -11.92 4.76
C LYS A 142 7.68 -13.19 3.92
N GLY A 143 8.73 -13.18 3.11
CA GLY A 143 9.24 -14.35 2.41
C GLY A 143 8.18 -15.09 1.58
N GLN A 144 8.17 -16.43 1.70
CA GLN A 144 7.29 -17.29 0.89
C GLN A 144 5.78 -17.12 1.16
N ALA A 145 5.40 -16.48 2.27
CA ALA A 145 3.98 -16.22 2.54
C ALA A 145 3.37 -15.24 1.51
N LYS A 146 4.18 -14.37 0.86
CA LYS A 146 3.74 -13.53 -0.25
C LYS A 146 3.14 -14.35 -1.41
N ARG A 147 3.80 -15.45 -1.80
CA ARG A 147 3.28 -16.36 -2.83
C ARG A 147 1.90 -16.91 -2.45
N ARG A 148 1.73 -17.32 -1.18
CA ARG A 148 0.43 -17.86 -0.71
C ARG A 148 -0.68 -16.80 -0.76
N VAL A 149 -0.36 -15.54 -0.40
CA VAL A 149 -1.33 -14.43 -0.55
C VAL A 149 -1.76 -14.29 -2.01
N LEU A 150 -0.82 -14.25 -2.95
CA LEU A 150 -1.11 -14.14 -4.38
C LEU A 150 -1.91 -15.33 -4.92
N GLU A 151 -1.62 -16.55 -4.48
CA GLU A 151 -2.39 -17.75 -4.81
C GLU A 151 -3.82 -17.68 -4.23
N ASN A 152 -4.01 -17.17 -3.01
CA ASN A 152 -5.33 -16.99 -2.43
C ASN A 152 -6.12 -15.92 -3.20
N ILE A 153 -5.50 -14.78 -3.55
CA ILE A 153 -6.13 -13.75 -4.39
C ILE A 153 -6.55 -14.34 -5.75
N HIS A 154 -5.67 -15.12 -6.39
CA HIS A 154 -6.00 -15.81 -7.63
C HIS A 154 -7.25 -16.70 -7.47
N ARG A 155 -7.35 -17.46 -6.37
CA ARG A 155 -8.51 -18.35 -6.09
C ARG A 155 -9.79 -17.58 -5.75
N MET A 156 -9.68 -16.34 -5.22
CA MET A 156 -10.83 -15.48 -4.90
C MET A 156 -11.50 -14.91 -6.15
N LEU A 157 -10.72 -14.61 -7.17
CA LEU A 157 -11.19 -14.05 -8.43
C LEU A 157 -11.97 -15.07 -9.26
N LYS A 158 -12.94 -14.61 -10.04
CA LYS A 158 -13.49 -15.36 -11.17
C LYS A 158 -12.42 -15.53 -12.26
N VAL A 159 -12.54 -16.52 -13.13
CA VAL A 159 -11.63 -16.68 -14.28
C VAL A 159 -11.72 -15.46 -15.19
N GLY A 160 -10.59 -14.91 -15.61
CA GLY A 160 -10.52 -13.70 -16.42
C GLY A 160 -10.78 -12.38 -15.67
N ALA A 161 -11.06 -12.44 -14.36
CA ALA A 161 -11.30 -11.29 -13.51
C ALA A 161 -10.01 -10.52 -13.17
N THR A 162 -10.16 -9.30 -12.67
CA THR A 162 -9.05 -8.36 -12.49
C THR A 162 -8.51 -8.35 -11.05
N TYR A 163 -7.20 -8.35 -10.91
CA TYR A 163 -6.50 -8.03 -9.68
C TYR A 163 -5.82 -6.67 -9.80
N ILE A 164 -6.17 -5.73 -8.93
CA ILE A 164 -5.46 -4.45 -8.77
C ILE A 164 -4.53 -4.58 -7.58
N LEU A 165 -3.23 -4.46 -7.84
CA LEU A 165 -2.19 -4.47 -6.81
C LEU A 165 -1.54 -3.09 -6.77
N ILE A 166 -1.44 -2.49 -5.57
CA ILE A 166 -0.66 -1.28 -5.31
C ILE A 166 0.34 -1.60 -4.22
N GLU A 167 1.63 -1.67 -4.56
CA GLU A 167 2.67 -2.14 -3.65
C GLU A 167 3.98 -1.38 -3.81
N CYS A 168 4.86 -1.48 -2.80
CA CYS A 168 6.17 -0.88 -2.85
C CYS A 168 7.23 -1.87 -3.29
N PHE A 169 8.10 -1.42 -4.22
CA PHE A 169 9.21 -2.17 -4.79
C PHE A 169 10.56 -1.61 -4.34
N ASP A 170 11.56 -2.47 -4.21
CA ASP A 170 12.89 -2.14 -3.71
C ASP A 170 13.70 -1.29 -4.70
N ALA A 171 13.72 -1.65 -5.99
CA ALA A 171 14.56 -1.01 -6.98
C ALA A 171 14.33 0.51 -7.14
N PRO A 172 13.09 1.05 -7.16
CA PRO A 172 12.88 2.50 -7.17
C PRO A 172 13.37 3.21 -5.90
N LEU A 173 13.23 2.58 -4.73
CA LEU A 173 13.72 3.12 -3.46
C LEU A 173 15.25 3.18 -3.46
N GLU A 174 15.91 2.15 -3.94
CA GLU A 174 17.37 2.13 -4.06
C GLU A 174 17.88 3.25 -4.98
N ARG A 175 17.24 3.48 -6.14
CA ARG A 175 17.60 4.62 -7.02
C ARG A 175 17.50 5.96 -6.33
N ILE A 176 16.44 6.19 -5.54
CA ILE A 176 16.29 7.40 -4.72
C ILE A 176 17.41 7.47 -3.69
N ASN A 177 17.70 6.38 -2.99
CA ASN A 177 18.74 6.32 -1.97
C ASN A 177 20.15 6.55 -2.53
N ASP A 178 20.43 6.09 -3.74
CA ASP A 178 21.69 6.35 -4.42
C ASP A 178 21.89 7.85 -4.71
N ILE A 179 20.83 8.53 -5.20
CA ILE A 179 20.85 9.97 -5.42
C ILE A 179 21.00 10.72 -4.09
N ARG A 180 20.26 10.33 -3.06
CA ARG A 180 20.38 10.92 -1.71
C ARG A 180 21.80 10.84 -1.17
N ASN A 181 22.44 9.69 -1.34
CA ASN A 181 23.84 9.50 -0.94
C ASN A 181 24.80 10.46 -1.67
N VAL A 182 24.61 10.68 -2.99
CA VAL A 182 25.43 11.61 -3.79
C VAL A 182 25.33 13.06 -3.27
N ILE A 183 24.17 13.48 -2.79
CA ILE A 183 23.94 14.84 -2.28
C ILE A 183 24.05 14.95 -0.75
N GLY A 184 24.54 13.89 -0.08
CA GLY A 184 24.80 13.92 1.36
C GLY A 184 23.59 13.77 2.26
N LEU A 185 22.46 13.28 1.75
CA LEU A 185 21.28 13.01 2.54
C LEU A 185 21.26 11.57 3.07
N ASP A 186 20.70 11.36 4.26
CA ASP A 186 20.47 10.04 4.81
C ASP A 186 19.58 9.18 3.90
N ARG A 187 19.84 7.87 3.86
CA ARG A 187 19.00 6.90 3.16
C ARG A 187 17.60 6.84 3.79
N ILE A 188 16.57 6.74 2.96
CA ILE A 188 15.23 6.40 3.39
C ILE A 188 15.23 4.93 3.80
N ARG A 189 14.84 4.65 5.04
CA ARG A 189 14.79 3.30 5.60
C ARG A 189 13.37 2.74 5.52
N VAL A 190 13.28 1.48 5.13
CA VAL A 190 12.02 0.72 5.23
C VAL A 190 11.78 0.35 6.69
N ARG A 191 10.52 0.35 7.13
CA ARG A 191 10.17 -0.06 8.50
C ARG A 191 10.61 -1.51 8.75
N PRO A 192 11.06 -1.89 9.95
CA PRO A 192 11.64 -3.21 10.23
C PRO A 192 10.71 -4.40 9.91
N PHE A 193 9.39 -4.20 9.98
CA PHE A 193 8.42 -5.25 9.67
C PHE A 193 7.97 -5.25 8.20
N ASN A 194 8.31 -4.21 7.41
CA ASN A 194 8.02 -4.17 5.98
C ASN A 194 9.16 -4.83 5.17
N GLU A 195 8.78 -5.51 4.11
CA GLU A 195 9.67 -6.10 3.12
C GLU A 195 9.16 -5.73 1.73
N TYR A 196 9.83 -4.77 1.08
CA TYR A 196 9.46 -4.33 -0.26
C TYR A 196 9.61 -5.46 -1.26
N LEU A 197 8.86 -5.40 -2.34
CA LEU A 197 8.87 -6.42 -3.37
C LEU A 197 10.14 -6.28 -4.23
N ASN A 198 10.74 -7.41 -4.53
CA ASN A 198 11.75 -7.49 -5.59
C ASN A 198 11.05 -7.75 -6.93
N ASP A 199 11.37 -6.94 -7.95
CA ASP A 199 10.71 -7.00 -9.26
C ASP A 199 10.82 -8.39 -9.92
N GLU A 200 11.98 -9.05 -9.86
CA GLU A 200 12.21 -10.35 -10.50
C GLU A 200 11.42 -11.46 -9.81
N ILE A 201 11.49 -11.51 -8.46
CA ILE A 201 10.77 -12.51 -7.66
C ILE A 201 9.25 -12.31 -7.81
N PHE A 202 8.79 -11.06 -7.79
CA PHE A 202 7.38 -10.75 -7.98
C PHE A 202 6.90 -11.21 -9.34
N LYS A 203 7.64 -10.89 -10.41
CA LYS A 203 7.32 -11.29 -11.77
C LYS A 203 7.27 -12.80 -11.93
N GLU A 204 8.22 -13.53 -11.37
CA GLU A 204 8.21 -15.02 -11.38
C GLU A 204 6.92 -15.58 -10.76
N ILE A 205 6.42 -14.96 -9.66
CA ILE A 205 5.20 -15.42 -9.01
C ILE A 205 3.97 -15.11 -9.86
N ILE A 206 3.85 -13.88 -10.38
CA ILE A 206 2.66 -13.45 -11.10
C ILE A 206 2.54 -14.11 -12.48
N ASP A 207 3.65 -14.38 -13.16
CA ASP A 207 3.64 -15.01 -14.50
C ASP A 207 2.95 -16.39 -14.49
N GLY A 208 2.96 -17.11 -13.36
CA GLY A 208 2.26 -18.39 -13.21
C GLY A 208 0.75 -18.26 -12.92
N LEU A 209 0.28 -17.09 -12.49
CA LEU A 209 -1.07 -16.88 -11.97
C LEU A 209 -1.86 -15.85 -12.78
N PHE A 210 -1.20 -14.82 -13.27
CA PHE A 210 -1.84 -13.65 -13.87
C PHE A 210 -1.19 -13.27 -15.20
N GLU A 211 -1.95 -12.54 -16.01
CA GLU A 211 -1.48 -11.77 -17.16
C GLU A 211 -1.37 -10.31 -16.76
N GLU A 212 -0.22 -9.68 -16.98
CA GLU A 212 -0.05 -8.24 -16.76
C GLU A 212 -0.78 -7.46 -17.87
N ILE A 213 -1.76 -6.64 -17.48
CA ILE A 213 -2.51 -5.77 -18.38
C ILE A 213 -1.89 -4.38 -18.41
N GLU A 214 -1.57 -3.83 -17.25
CA GLU A 214 -1.01 -2.49 -17.11
C GLU A 214 -0.13 -2.39 -15.88
N ARG A 215 1.03 -1.73 -16.01
CA ARG A 215 1.88 -1.27 -14.90
C ARG A 215 1.89 0.25 -14.88
N ILE A 216 1.55 0.83 -13.73
CA ILE A 216 1.34 2.28 -13.60
C ILE A 216 2.29 2.82 -12.54
N ASP A 217 3.28 3.57 -12.98
CA ASP A 217 4.09 4.44 -12.12
C ASP A 217 3.41 5.81 -12.07
N TYR A 218 2.70 6.08 -11.00
CA TYR A 218 1.82 7.25 -10.92
C TYR A 218 2.36 8.40 -10.09
N SER A 219 3.42 8.20 -9.31
CA SER A 219 3.89 9.20 -8.34
C SER A 219 5.39 9.50 -8.39
N SER A 220 6.14 8.98 -9.38
CA SER A 220 7.60 9.18 -9.48
C SER A 220 8.02 10.63 -9.47
N LEU A 221 7.31 11.53 -10.16
CA LEU A 221 7.63 12.95 -10.14
C LEU A 221 7.51 13.54 -8.73
N TYR A 222 6.38 13.27 -8.05
CA TYR A 222 6.18 13.76 -6.68
C TYR A 222 7.23 13.19 -5.73
N TYR A 223 7.45 11.88 -5.78
CA TYR A 223 8.38 11.21 -4.90
C TYR A 223 9.82 11.73 -5.09
N PHE A 224 10.25 11.89 -6.33
CA PHE A 224 11.56 12.44 -6.67
C PHE A 224 11.72 13.87 -6.15
N ILE A 225 10.77 14.76 -6.45
CA ILE A 225 10.81 16.15 -6.00
C ILE A 225 10.81 16.22 -4.46
N SER A 226 9.92 15.48 -3.81
CA SER A 226 9.76 15.51 -2.36
C SER A 226 10.97 14.92 -1.63
N ARG A 227 11.50 13.79 -2.10
CA ARG A 227 12.57 13.06 -1.40
C ARG A 227 13.98 13.49 -1.78
N ILE A 228 14.14 14.22 -2.89
CA ILE A 228 15.44 14.74 -3.35
C ILE A 228 15.49 16.25 -3.20
N PHE A 229 14.69 16.99 -3.96
CA PHE A 229 14.80 18.46 -3.99
C PHE A 229 14.31 19.10 -2.70
N ASN A 230 13.09 18.77 -2.26
CA ASN A 230 12.58 19.33 -1.01
C ASN A 230 13.47 18.95 0.18
N ALA A 231 13.88 17.68 0.28
CA ALA A 231 14.75 17.22 1.36
C ALA A 231 16.14 17.85 1.30
N GLY A 232 16.72 18.05 0.11
CA GLY A 232 18.04 18.66 -0.05
C GLY A 232 18.08 20.19 0.14
N LEU A 233 16.94 20.86 -0.02
CA LEU A 233 16.82 22.31 0.15
C LEU A 233 16.32 22.73 1.54
N SER A 234 15.85 21.77 2.36
CA SER A 234 15.34 22.06 3.69
C SER A 234 16.49 22.19 4.70
N GLU A 235 16.45 23.22 5.55
CA GLU A 235 17.40 23.41 6.65
C GLU A 235 17.11 22.52 7.88
N GLY A 236 15.99 21.77 7.86
CA GLY A 236 15.53 20.89 8.94
C GLY A 236 14.64 19.77 8.40
N GLU A 237 13.66 19.33 9.18
CA GLU A 237 12.71 18.31 8.73
C GLU A 237 11.90 18.82 7.52
N PRO A 238 11.96 18.11 6.36
CA PRO A 238 11.27 18.52 5.15
C PRO A 238 9.75 18.46 5.33
N ALA A 239 9.05 19.57 5.14
CA ALA A 239 7.59 19.60 5.23
C ALA A 239 6.94 18.97 3.99
N TYR A 240 5.89 18.18 4.19
CA TYR A 240 5.15 17.59 3.06
C TYR A 240 4.42 18.65 2.24
N ASP A 241 3.91 19.69 2.87
CA ASP A 241 3.17 20.81 2.25
C ASP A 241 4.07 21.92 1.70
N ALA A 242 5.38 21.68 1.58
CA ALA A 242 6.30 22.62 0.94
C ALA A 242 5.82 23.00 -0.47
N PRO A 243 5.97 24.28 -0.90
CA PRO A 243 5.46 24.73 -2.21
C PRO A 243 5.90 23.88 -3.41
N ILE A 244 7.13 23.36 -3.39
CA ILE A 244 7.66 22.51 -4.45
C ILE A 244 6.93 21.16 -4.50
N ASN A 245 6.57 20.57 -3.34
CA ASN A 245 5.81 19.35 -3.24
C ASN A 245 4.37 19.54 -3.73
N LEU A 246 3.73 20.66 -3.35
CA LEU A 246 2.39 20.99 -3.81
C LEU A 246 2.34 21.21 -5.32
N LEU A 247 3.38 21.82 -5.91
CA LEU A 247 3.50 21.95 -7.36
C LEU A 247 3.64 20.58 -8.04
N ALA A 248 4.54 19.72 -7.55
CA ALA A 248 4.73 18.38 -8.08
C ALA A 248 3.44 17.56 -7.99
N ALA A 249 2.73 17.63 -6.85
CA ALA A 249 1.44 16.96 -6.67
C ALA A 249 0.37 17.44 -7.67
N ARG A 250 0.30 18.75 -7.95
CA ARG A 250 -0.63 19.29 -8.97
C ARG A 250 -0.32 18.75 -10.36
N LEU A 251 0.96 18.64 -10.73
CA LEU A 251 1.37 18.08 -12.01
C LEU A 251 0.98 16.60 -12.12
N VAL A 252 1.29 15.78 -11.09
CA VAL A 252 0.90 14.38 -11.04
C VAL A 252 -0.62 14.21 -11.15
N LYS A 253 -1.40 15.02 -10.42
CA LYS A 253 -2.87 14.99 -10.47
C LYS A 253 -3.42 15.40 -11.83
N ALA A 254 -2.69 16.20 -12.59
CA ALA A 254 -3.01 16.59 -13.97
C ALA A 254 -2.53 15.55 -15.02
N GLY A 255 -1.99 14.40 -14.58
CA GLY A 255 -1.46 13.36 -15.48
C GLY A 255 -0.04 13.62 -16.00
N VAL A 256 0.65 14.62 -15.46
CA VAL A 256 2.03 14.95 -15.84
C VAL A 256 3.00 14.22 -14.91
N ASN A 257 3.54 13.09 -15.37
CA ASN A 257 4.54 12.30 -14.65
C ASN A 257 5.67 11.89 -15.62
N PRO A 258 6.55 12.84 -16.00
CA PRO A 258 7.53 12.66 -17.09
C PRO A 258 8.70 11.76 -16.72
N ILE A 259 8.86 11.42 -15.44
CA ILE A 259 9.91 10.52 -14.94
C ILE A 259 9.30 9.25 -14.39
N GLN A 260 10.02 8.12 -14.53
CA GLN A 260 9.55 6.81 -14.14
C GLN A 260 10.60 6.09 -13.28
N GLY A 261 10.14 5.21 -12.38
CA GLY A 261 10.99 4.34 -11.58
C GLY A 261 11.65 5.03 -10.38
N TYR A 262 11.11 6.14 -9.89
CA TYR A 262 11.58 6.85 -8.70
C TYR A 262 10.59 6.84 -7.53
N SER A 263 9.37 6.37 -7.75
CA SER A 263 8.47 6.04 -6.64
C SER A 263 8.55 4.55 -6.34
N PRO A 264 8.74 4.15 -5.07
CA PRO A 264 8.64 2.75 -4.70
C PRO A 264 7.22 2.20 -4.89
N GLU A 265 6.18 3.03 -4.76
CA GLU A 265 4.79 2.60 -4.89
C GLU A 265 4.36 2.58 -6.37
N VAL A 266 3.97 1.38 -6.83
CA VAL A 266 3.57 1.10 -8.22
C VAL A 266 2.25 0.34 -8.20
N ALA A 267 1.37 0.66 -9.15
CA ALA A 267 0.13 -0.08 -9.36
C ALA A 267 0.25 -1.04 -10.55
N TYR A 268 -0.40 -2.20 -10.42
CA TYR A 268 -0.59 -3.17 -11.48
C TYR A 268 -2.07 -3.49 -11.65
N ALA A 269 -2.52 -3.58 -12.89
CA ALA A 269 -3.75 -4.26 -13.27
C ALA A 269 -3.36 -5.62 -13.88
N LEU A 270 -3.80 -6.69 -13.23
CA LEU A 270 -3.47 -8.07 -13.58
C LEU A 270 -4.76 -8.82 -13.89
N ARG A 271 -4.77 -9.70 -14.88
CA ARG A 271 -5.91 -10.57 -15.21
C ARG A 271 -5.65 -11.99 -14.72
N ARG A 272 -6.60 -12.59 -14.02
CA ARG A 272 -6.53 -14.00 -13.64
C ARG A 272 -6.49 -14.88 -14.89
N LYS A 273 -5.47 -15.77 -14.97
CA LYS A 273 -5.36 -16.84 -15.99
C LYS A 273 -6.31 -17.99 -15.71
#